data_e528899ab96e25d4e98bb8413813e8cd
#
_entry.id   e528899ab96e25d4e98bb8413813e8cd
#
_cell.length_a   1.000
_cell.length_b   1.000
_cell.length_c   1.000
_cell.angle_alpha   90.00
_cell.angle_beta   90.00
_cell.angle_gamma   90.00
#
_symmetry.space_group_name_H-M   'P 1'
#
loop_
_entity.id
_entity.type
_entity.pdbx_description
1 polymer ?
#
loop_
_entity_poly.entity_id
_entity_poly.type
_entity_poly.pdbx_seq_one_letter_code
_entity_poly.pdbx_strand_id
1 'polypeptide(L)' 'MCEVQLMLNSIKKVNDFINIIKEYDGDFYIISGSYLLDAASVMDLFSLNLNEPILLAFQIPEQRYEILERLEPFLFSPS' A
#
# COMPACT_ATOMS: atom_id res chain seq x y z
N MET A 1 5.35 -3.44 -13.39
CA MET A 1 4.59 -3.26 -12.15
C MET A 1 5.49 -2.67 -11.08
N CYS A 2 5.04 -1.67 -10.38
CA CYS A 2 5.81 -1.05 -9.31
C CYS A 2 5.50 -1.75 -8.00
N GLU A 3 6.54 -2.14 -7.24
CA GLU A 3 6.40 -2.81 -5.96
C GLU A 3 7.19 -2.05 -4.91
N VAL A 4 6.55 -1.75 -3.78
CA VAL A 4 7.20 -1.06 -2.67
C VAL A 4 6.77 -1.68 -1.35
N GLN A 5 7.64 -1.62 -0.36
CA GLN A 5 7.30 -2.08 1.00
C GLN A 5 6.75 -0.93 1.81
N LEU A 6 5.66 -1.21 2.52
CA LEU A 6 4.99 -0.25 3.38
C LEU A 6 4.94 -0.75 4.81
N MET A 7 4.87 0.20 5.74
CA MET A 7 4.61 -0.08 7.15
C MET A 7 3.36 0.70 7.57
N LEU A 8 2.26 -0.01 7.78
CA LEU A 8 0.97 0.58 8.14
C LEU A 8 0.58 0.15 9.56
N ASN A 9 1.42 0.49 10.51
CA ASN A 9 1.32 -0.03 11.88
C ASN A 9 0.37 0.76 12.79
N SER A 10 -0.57 1.50 12.24
CA SER A 10 -1.61 2.17 13.00
C SER A 10 -2.87 2.30 12.15
N ILE A 11 -4.02 2.42 12.83
CA ILE A 11 -5.31 2.61 12.17
C ILE A 11 -5.29 3.88 11.32
N LYS A 12 -4.68 4.95 11.85
CA LYS A 12 -4.58 6.21 11.11
C LYS A 12 -3.80 6.03 9.81
N LYS A 13 -2.67 5.33 9.86
CA LYS A 13 -1.88 5.09 8.65
C LYS A 13 -2.63 4.28 7.60
N VAL A 14 -3.36 3.25 8.03
CA VAL A 14 -4.19 2.46 7.12
C VAL A 14 -5.23 3.33 6.42
N ASN A 15 -5.94 4.15 7.18
CA ASN A 15 -6.97 5.01 6.62
C ASN A 15 -6.38 6.07 5.69
N ASP A 16 -5.29 6.70 6.08
CA ASP A 16 -4.62 7.71 5.25
C ASP A 16 -4.13 7.09 3.94
N PHE A 17 -3.53 5.91 4.02
CA PHE A 17 -3.07 5.18 2.84
C PHE A 17 -4.22 4.89 1.88
N ILE A 18 -5.31 4.33 2.38
CA ILE A 18 -6.48 4.00 1.54
C ILE A 18 -7.04 5.26 0.89
N ASN A 19 -7.13 6.36 1.63
CA ASN A 19 -7.64 7.62 1.07
C ASN A 19 -6.77 8.13 -0.07
N ILE A 20 -5.46 7.92 0.01
CA ILE A 20 -4.56 8.32 -1.05
C ILE A 20 -4.78 7.47 -2.31
N ILE A 21 -4.77 6.14 -2.18
CA ILE A 21 -4.85 5.29 -3.36
C ILE A 21 -6.22 5.36 -4.04
N LYS A 22 -7.26 5.70 -3.30
CA LYS A 22 -8.61 5.87 -3.89
C LYS A 22 -8.71 7.05 -4.85
N GLU A 23 -7.77 7.96 -4.82
CA GLU A 23 -7.75 9.11 -5.73
C GLU A 23 -7.26 8.75 -7.13
N TYR A 24 -6.73 7.55 -7.31
CA TYR A 24 -6.15 7.13 -8.58
C TYR A 24 -6.98 6.02 -9.22
N ASP A 25 -7.11 6.09 -10.54
CA ASP A 25 -7.71 5.02 -11.32
C ASP A 25 -6.66 3.96 -11.61
N GLY A 26 -6.93 2.75 -11.16
CA GLY A 26 -6.00 1.65 -11.36
C GLY A 26 -6.10 0.66 -10.21
N ASP A 27 -5.40 -0.44 -10.35
CA ASP A 27 -5.45 -1.50 -9.37
C ASP A 27 -4.24 -1.44 -8.45
N PHE A 28 -4.51 -1.46 -7.16
CA PHE A 28 -3.49 -1.55 -6.12
C PHE A 28 -3.70 -2.87 -5.37
N TYR A 29 -2.62 -3.63 -5.20
CA TYR A 29 -2.67 -4.93 -4.55
C TYR A 29 -1.66 -5.00 -3.42
N ILE A 30 -2.03 -5.73 -2.36
CA ILE A 30 -1.08 -6.12 -1.33
C ILE A 30 -0.74 -7.59 -1.57
N ILE A 31 0.55 -7.87 -1.64
CA ILE A 31 1.04 -9.23 -1.80
C ILE A 31 1.45 -9.74 -0.41
N SER A 32 0.78 -10.79 0.05
CA SER A 32 1.07 -11.42 1.34
C SER A 32 1.24 -12.91 1.12
N GLY A 33 2.50 -13.36 1.08
CA GLY A 33 2.80 -14.76 0.77
C GLY A 33 2.28 -15.13 -0.60
N SER A 34 1.36 -16.09 -0.66
CA SER A 34 0.73 -16.53 -1.91
C SER A 34 -0.59 -15.80 -2.19
N TYR A 35 -0.98 -14.86 -1.34
CA TYR A 35 -2.26 -14.16 -1.47
C TYR A 35 -2.07 -12.79 -2.13
N LEU A 36 -3.06 -12.43 -2.92
CA LEU A 36 -3.14 -11.12 -3.54
C LEU A 36 -4.41 -10.45 -3.03
N LEU A 37 -4.25 -9.35 -2.26
CA LEU A 37 -5.37 -8.67 -1.62
C LEU A 37 -5.60 -7.31 -2.25
N ASP A 38 -6.85 -6.84 -2.22
CA ASP A 38 -7.19 -5.50 -2.67
C ASP A 38 -6.66 -4.48 -1.64
N ALA A 39 -5.73 -3.63 -2.06
CA ALA A 39 -5.12 -2.65 -1.17
C ALA A 39 -6.11 -1.58 -0.70
N ALA A 40 -7.23 -1.41 -1.37
CA ALA A 40 -8.26 -0.43 -0.98
C ALA A 40 -9.30 -1.03 -0.02
N SER A 41 -9.19 -2.32 0.31
CA SER A 41 -10.11 -2.97 1.24
C SER A 41 -9.60 -2.86 2.67
N VAL A 42 -10.32 -2.10 3.51
CA VAL A 42 -9.98 -1.94 4.93
C VAL A 42 -9.97 -3.30 5.63
N MET A 43 -10.97 -4.15 5.33
CA MET A 43 -11.08 -5.46 5.98
C MET A 43 -9.92 -6.37 5.61
N ASP A 44 -9.52 -6.36 4.34
CA ASP A 44 -8.37 -7.17 3.89
C ASP A 44 -7.08 -6.72 4.58
N LEU A 45 -6.88 -5.39 4.69
CA LEU A 45 -5.68 -4.87 5.34
C LEU A 45 -5.64 -5.23 6.82
N PHE A 46 -6.77 -5.14 7.53
CA PHE A 46 -6.79 -5.48 8.95
C PHE A 46 -6.69 -6.98 9.22
N SER A 47 -6.80 -7.82 8.20
CA SER A 47 -6.56 -9.26 8.34
C SER A 47 -5.07 -9.60 8.36
N LEU A 48 -4.21 -8.64 8.02
CA LEU A 48 -2.76 -8.83 7.96
C LEU A 48 -2.09 -8.44 9.28
N ASN A 49 -0.87 -8.95 9.48
CA ASN A 49 -0.03 -8.47 10.57
C ASN A 49 0.62 -7.16 10.15
N LEU A 50 0.00 -6.04 10.56
CA LEU A 50 0.46 -4.71 10.16
C LEU A 50 1.68 -4.22 10.95
N ASN A 51 2.18 -5.00 11.90
CA ASN A 51 3.45 -4.72 12.58
C ASN A 51 4.65 -5.15 11.76
N GLU A 52 4.42 -5.77 10.61
CA GLU A 52 5.46 -6.18 9.67
C GLU A 52 5.28 -5.42 8.37
N PRO A 53 6.38 -5.24 7.59
CA PRO A 53 6.26 -4.60 6.28
C PRO A 53 5.36 -5.42 5.35
N ILE A 54 4.56 -4.71 4.56
CA ILE A 54 3.72 -5.34 3.55
C ILE A 54 4.16 -4.85 2.17
N LEU A 55 3.94 -5.68 1.15
CA LEU A 55 4.35 -5.36 -0.20
C LEU A 55 3.16 -4.84 -0.99
N LEU A 56 3.27 -3.60 -1.47
CA LEU A 56 2.26 -2.99 -2.33
C LEU A 56 2.72 -3.12 -3.79
N ALA A 57 1.82 -3.59 -4.65
CA ALA A 57 2.06 -3.65 -6.08
C ALA A 57 1.00 -2.83 -6.82
N PHE A 58 1.43 -2.03 -7.78
CA PHE A 58 0.50 -1.27 -8.63
C PHE A 58 1.13 -1.00 -9.98
N GLN A 59 0.27 -0.71 -10.97
CA GLN A 59 0.72 -0.42 -12.32
C GLN A 59 -0.03 0.78 -12.86
N ILE A 60 0.48 1.97 -12.54
CA ILE A 60 -0.04 3.26 -13.00
C ILE A 60 1.16 4.07 -13.44
N PRO A 61 1.75 3.76 -14.62
CA PRO A 61 3.06 4.32 -15.01
C PRO A 61 3.07 5.83 -15.14
N GLU A 62 1.98 6.43 -15.57
CA GLU A 62 1.93 7.87 -15.78
C GLU A 62 1.97 8.67 -14.48
N GLN A 63 1.53 8.06 -13.37
CA GLN A 63 1.44 8.73 -12.07
C GLN A 63 2.33 8.07 -11.02
N ARG A 64 3.22 7.17 -11.45
CA ARG A 64 4.04 6.39 -10.53
C ARG A 64 4.82 7.26 -9.54
N TYR A 65 5.50 8.28 -10.03
CA TYR A 65 6.32 9.11 -9.17
C TYR A 65 5.49 9.94 -8.20
N GLU A 66 4.35 10.45 -8.65
CA GLU A 66 3.45 11.18 -7.78
C GLU A 66 2.93 10.28 -6.66
N ILE A 67 2.51 9.06 -7.01
CA ILE A 67 2.01 8.09 -6.02
C ILE A 67 3.09 7.75 -5.00
N LEU A 68 4.30 7.46 -5.45
CA LEU A 68 5.40 7.13 -4.55
C LEU A 68 5.75 8.28 -3.62
N GLU A 69 5.71 9.51 -4.12
CA GLU A 69 5.96 10.68 -3.29
C GLU A 69 4.91 10.82 -2.19
N ARG A 70 3.64 10.61 -2.52
CA ARG A 70 2.55 10.69 -1.55
C ARG A 70 2.60 9.55 -0.53
N LEU A 71 3.13 8.39 -0.93
CA LEU A 71 3.25 7.24 -0.03
C LEU A 71 4.52 7.26 0.82
N GLU A 72 5.39 8.25 0.64
CA GLU A 72 6.66 8.32 1.35
C GLU A 72 6.52 8.13 2.86
N PRO A 73 5.55 8.76 3.56
CA PRO A 73 5.40 8.57 5.00
C PRO A 73 5.11 7.13 5.43
N PHE A 74 4.68 6.30 4.51
CA PHE A 74 4.32 4.91 4.79
C PHE A 74 5.38 3.92 4.32
N LEU A 75 6.37 4.36 3.57
CA LEU A 75 7.38 3.47 3.02
C LEU A 75 8.24 2.87 4.12
N PHE A 76 8.47 1.56 4.03
CA PHE A 76 9.38 0.88 4.93
C PHE A 76 10.80 0.99 4.38
N SER A 77 11.71 1.50 5.19
CA SER A 77 13.12 1.62 4.83
C SER A 77 13.94 0.79 5.82
N PRO A 78 14.38 -0.40 5.41
CA PRO A 78 15.28 -1.19 6.26
C PRO A 78 16.66 -0.51 6.28
N SER A 79 17.07 -0.08 7.43
CA SER A 79 18.39 0.57 7.58
C SER A 79 19.21 -0.11 8.64
#